data_8d1ff7599ff8ff130aecfb38865d7cc9
#
_entry.id   8d1ff7599ff8ff130aecfb38865d7cc9
#
_cell.length_a   1.000
_cell.length_b   1.000
_cell.length_c   1.000
_cell.angle_alpha   90.00
_cell.angle_beta   90.00
_cell.angle_gamma   90.00
#
_symmetry.space_group_name_H-M   'P 1'
#
loop_
_entity.id
_entity.type
_entity.pdbx_description
1 polymer ?
#
loop_
_entity_poly.entity_id
_entity_poly.type
_entity_poly.pdbx_seq_one_letter_code
_entity_poly.pdbx_strand_id
1 'polypeptide(L)'
;MTSKTVGPIAAPSRRDVIKYGAGATAAGALFAPNIARAQAPVEINLLAWYGHGEPDVVGAFEAKNNVKFKNKYYAGGDNMLALIAQSPPGTYDIILSDAEFVQQLNTAGYIQPLEAADYPFDDFFPEFKQFPGHWKDGKLFSTMVRYGHLGVSYNTTKVSAEEATSYKAFWKPELKGKVGHFDWHLPSLGMMSLLEGNAKPSPFDISKEAWTKVKATTKTLKPQVGGFFDYGGTFSGLKTGQMWAMCGIGDWITGVLKKDGAPVDSVVPKEGGIQWTESYCIGKGSAKADIAKKFIQY
;
A
#
# COMPACT_ATOMS: atom_id res chain seq x y z
N MET A 1 90.80 16.02 -21.09
CA MET A 1 89.44 15.67 -20.62
C MET A 1 89.14 16.52 -19.43
N THR A 2 88.41 17.62 -19.60
CA THR A 2 88.08 18.60 -18.57
C THR A 2 86.61 18.30 -18.07
N SER A 3 86.53 17.85 -16.82
CA SER A 3 85.26 17.65 -16.11
C SER A 3 84.68 19.02 -15.73
N LYS A 4 83.50 19.38 -16.21
CA LYS A 4 82.72 20.51 -15.74
C LYS A 4 81.87 20.06 -14.55
N THR A 5 82.22 20.53 -13.37
CA THR A 5 81.37 20.42 -12.16
C THR A 5 80.21 21.38 -12.30
N VAL A 6 79.00 20.81 -12.22
CA VAL A 6 77.73 21.55 -12.13
C VAL A 6 77.50 21.94 -10.65
N GLY A 7 77.48 23.25 -10.40
CA GLY A 7 77.20 23.80 -9.06
C GLY A 7 75.74 23.57 -8.62
N PRO A 8 75.40 23.62 -7.31
CA PRO A 8 74.13 23.38 -6.78
C PRO A 8 73.08 24.44 -7.17
N ILE A 9 71.92 24.00 -7.65
CA ILE A 9 70.78 24.86 -7.96
C ILE A 9 70.26 25.42 -6.64
N ALA A 10 70.25 26.70 -6.45
CA ALA A 10 69.70 27.37 -5.27
C ALA A 10 68.20 27.21 -5.22
N ALA A 11 67.67 26.84 -4.06
CA ALA A 11 66.24 26.74 -3.84
C ALA A 11 65.56 28.12 -3.93
N PRO A 12 64.37 28.22 -4.55
CA PRO A 12 63.73 29.53 -4.73
C PRO A 12 63.33 30.14 -3.40
N SER A 13 63.45 31.44 -3.24
CA SER A 13 63.09 32.16 -2.02
C SER A 13 61.56 32.21 -1.83
N ARG A 14 61.11 32.41 -0.60
CA ARG A 14 59.66 32.56 -0.29
C ARG A 14 59.01 33.71 -1.11
N ARG A 15 59.72 34.68 -1.54
CA ARG A 15 59.24 35.79 -2.40
C ARG A 15 59.05 35.36 -3.86
N ASP A 16 59.79 34.39 -4.34
CA ASP A 16 59.66 33.88 -5.70
C ASP A 16 58.49 32.99 -5.82
N VAL A 17 58.11 32.15 -4.76
CA VAL A 17 56.92 31.33 -4.69
C VAL A 17 55.69 32.20 -4.72
N ILE A 18 55.68 33.38 -4.07
CA ILE A 18 54.46 34.24 -4.04
C ILE A 18 54.27 34.93 -5.42
N LYS A 19 55.31 35.24 -6.15
CA LYS A 19 55.17 35.84 -7.49
C LYS A 19 54.71 34.90 -8.57
N TYR A 20 55.01 33.61 -8.47
CA TYR A 20 54.54 32.59 -9.40
C TYR A 20 53.23 31.93 -8.97
N GLY A 21 52.82 32.03 -7.69
CA GLY A 21 51.55 31.51 -7.18
C GLY A 21 50.34 32.38 -7.51
N ALA A 22 50.51 33.68 -7.72
CA ALA A 22 49.39 34.60 -7.99
C ALA A 22 48.88 34.55 -9.45
N GLY A 23 49.67 34.00 -10.37
CA GLY A 23 49.27 33.88 -11.78
C GLY A 23 48.48 32.59 -12.11
N ALA A 24 48.59 31.56 -11.27
CA ALA A 24 47.95 30.25 -11.53
C ALA A 24 46.54 30.15 -10.97
N THR A 25 46.13 31.04 -10.05
CA THR A 25 44.80 31.01 -9.44
C THR A 25 43.71 31.69 -10.29
N ALA A 26 44.05 32.54 -11.24
CA ALA A 26 43.07 33.21 -12.10
C ALA A 26 42.63 32.36 -13.32
N ALA A 27 43.46 31.42 -13.78
CA ALA A 27 43.15 30.57 -14.93
C ALA A 27 42.41 29.25 -14.54
N GLY A 28 42.52 28.83 -13.28
CA GLY A 28 41.86 27.64 -12.79
C GLY A 28 40.37 27.82 -12.47
N ALA A 29 39.92 29.07 -12.27
CA ALA A 29 38.51 29.34 -11.96
C ALA A 29 37.55 29.29 -13.17
N LEU A 30 38.11 29.32 -14.40
CA LEU A 30 37.29 29.28 -15.63
C LEU A 30 37.02 27.87 -16.16
N PHE A 31 37.63 26.82 -15.59
CA PHE A 31 37.46 25.42 -15.97
C PHE A 31 37.07 24.53 -14.81
N ALA A 32 36.54 25.09 -13.70
CA ALA A 32 35.85 24.23 -12.74
C ALA A 32 34.63 23.63 -13.45
N PRO A 33 34.52 22.30 -13.64
CA PRO A 33 33.29 21.71 -14.16
C PRO A 33 32.19 22.15 -13.21
N ASN A 34 31.13 22.76 -13.74
CA ASN A 34 29.91 22.94 -13.01
C ASN A 34 29.46 21.53 -12.63
N ILE A 35 29.85 21.05 -11.47
CA ILE A 35 29.25 19.87 -10.84
C ILE A 35 27.86 20.37 -10.51
N ALA A 36 26.94 20.15 -11.45
CA ALA A 36 25.51 20.27 -11.17
C ALA A 36 25.26 19.37 -9.96
N ARG A 37 25.15 19.96 -8.77
CA ARG A 37 24.72 19.22 -7.59
C ARG A 37 23.40 18.61 -7.98
N ALA A 38 23.36 17.29 -8.09
CA ALA A 38 22.12 16.58 -8.29
C ALA A 38 21.17 17.08 -7.19
N GLN A 39 20.05 17.66 -7.61
CA GLN A 39 19.05 18.16 -6.67
C GLN A 39 18.59 16.98 -5.82
N ALA A 40 18.55 17.13 -4.50
CA ALA A 40 18.06 16.07 -3.62
C ALA A 40 16.64 15.65 -4.04
N PRO A 41 16.31 14.36 -4.00
CA PRO A 41 14.98 13.89 -4.35
C PRO A 41 13.90 14.58 -3.52
N VAL A 42 12.78 14.89 -4.13
CA VAL A 42 11.59 15.38 -3.42
C VAL A 42 10.98 14.20 -2.66
N GLU A 43 10.83 14.33 -1.35
CA GLU A 43 10.21 13.30 -0.54
C GLU A 43 8.67 13.36 -0.68
N ILE A 44 8.03 12.21 -0.94
CA ILE A 44 6.58 12.03 -1.03
C ILE A 44 6.14 11.15 0.13
N ASN A 45 5.25 11.65 0.97
CA ASN A 45 4.70 10.89 2.09
C ASN A 45 3.46 10.10 1.62
N LEU A 46 3.60 8.78 1.55
CA LEU A 46 2.53 7.85 1.19
C LEU A 46 1.99 7.16 2.44
N LEU A 47 0.70 7.33 2.71
CA LEU A 47 -0.06 6.53 3.69
C LEU A 47 -0.82 5.45 2.93
N ALA A 48 -0.53 4.18 3.17
CA ALA A 48 -1.08 3.09 2.37
C ALA A 48 -1.19 1.76 3.14
N TRP A 49 -1.92 0.81 2.56
CA TRP A 49 -1.76 -0.60 2.84
C TRP A 49 -0.34 -1.07 2.47
N TYR A 50 0.12 -2.13 3.13
CA TYR A 50 1.38 -2.78 2.76
C TYR A 50 1.39 -3.19 1.28
N GLY A 51 2.55 -3.04 0.63
CA GLY A 51 2.77 -3.41 -0.76
C GLY A 51 2.73 -2.24 -1.75
N HIS A 52 2.11 -1.11 -1.42
CA HIS A 52 1.99 0.03 -2.35
C HIS A 52 3.22 0.93 -2.42
N GLY A 53 4.09 0.87 -1.44
CA GLY A 53 5.34 1.64 -1.41
C GLY A 53 6.58 0.81 -1.67
N GLU A 54 6.44 -0.43 -2.14
CA GLU A 54 7.56 -1.32 -2.39
C GLU A 54 8.33 -0.91 -3.66
N PRO A 55 9.65 -1.20 -3.74
CA PRO A 55 10.50 -0.75 -4.84
C PRO A 55 10.04 -1.17 -6.23
N ASP A 56 9.39 -2.30 -6.36
CA ASP A 56 8.82 -2.80 -7.63
C ASP A 56 7.59 -2.00 -8.08
N VAL A 57 6.92 -1.32 -7.16
CA VAL A 57 5.78 -0.43 -7.45
C VAL A 57 6.23 1.01 -7.70
N VAL A 58 7.04 1.58 -6.80
CA VAL A 58 7.37 3.01 -6.85
C VAL A 58 8.72 3.33 -7.48
N GLY A 59 9.64 2.35 -7.58
CA GLY A 59 11.04 2.62 -7.92
C GLY A 59 11.27 3.23 -9.30
N ALA A 60 10.52 2.79 -10.32
CA ALA A 60 10.64 3.37 -11.66
C ALA A 60 10.14 4.83 -11.71
N PHE A 61 9.06 5.14 -10.97
CA PHE A 61 8.57 6.51 -10.83
C PHE A 61 9.56 7.39 -10.06
N GLU A 62 10.12 6.88 -8.95
CA GLU A 62 11.14 7.58 -8.16
C GLU A 62 12.34 8.00 -9.04
N ALA A 63 12.89 7.04 -9.80
CA ALA A 63 14.01 7.28 -10.68
C ALA A 63 13.70 8.32 -11.78
N LYS A 64 12.52 8.22 -12.40
CA LYS A 64 12.10 9.10 -13.49
C LYS A 64 11.84 10.54 -13.05
N ASN A 65 11.34 10.74 -11.82
CA ASN A 65 10.87 12.04 -11.35
C ASN A 65 11.75 12.67 -10.27
N ASN A 66 12.91 12.08 -9.93
CA ASN A 66 13.78 12.51 -8.84
C ASN A 66 13.00 12.70 -7.53
N VAL A 67 12.20 11.70 -7.15
CA VAL A 67 11.44 11.68 -5.91
C VAL A 67 11.82 10.47 -5.06
N LYS A 68 11.46 10.50 -3.78
CA LYS A 68 11.63 9.38 -2.86
C LYS A 68 10.37 9.23 -2.02
N PHE A 69 9.78 8.03 -2.02
CA PHE A 69 8.62 7.75 -1.18
C PHE A 69 9.03 7.46 0.27
N LYS A 70 8.31 8.11 1.19
CA LYS A 70 8.30 7.79 2.61
C LYS A 70 6.97 7.10 2.94
N ASN A 71 7.03 5.80 3.15
CA ASN A 71 5.86 4.97 3.33
C ASN A 71 5.48 4.88 4.81
N LYS A 72 4.23 5.13 5.11
CA LYS A 72 3.57 4.80 6.36
C LYS A 72 2.47 3.79 6.07
N TYR A 73 2.61 2.58 6.60
CA TYR A 73 1.60 1.55 6.44
C TYR A 73 0.60 1.58 7.58
N TYR A 74 -0.64 1.24 7.28
CA TYR A 74 -1.73 1.09 8.23
C TYR A 74 -2.39 -0.30 8.08
N ALA A 75 -3.19 -0.70 9.06
CA ALA A 75 -4.01 -1.91 9.02
C ALA A 75 -5.45 -1.54 9.42
N GLY A 76 -6.35 -1.52 8.43
CA GLY A 76 -7.74 -1.13 8.59
C GLY A 76 -8.00 0.38 8.46
N GLY A 77 -9.14 0.72 7.85
CA GLY A 77 -9.50 2.11 7.59
C GLY A 77 -9.63 2.97 8.84
N ASP A 78 -10.07 2.39 9.96
CA ASP A 78 -10.13 3.10 11.24
C ASP A 78 -8.74 3.54 11.72
N ASN A 79 -7.71 2.69 11.54
CA ASN A 79 -6.33 3.04 11.85
C ASN A 79 -5.81 4.13 10.91
N MET A 80 -6.14 4.06 9.61
CA MET A 80 -5.82 5.11 8.64
C MET A 80 -6.41 6.46 9.07
N LEU A 81 -7.72 6.50 9.39
CA LEU A 81 -8.40 7.71 9.83
C LEU A 81 -7.75 8.30 11.10
N ALA A 82 -7.41 7.43 12.07
CA ALA A 82 -6.76 7.86 13.30
C ALA A 82 -5.37 8.46 13.05
N LEU A 83 -4.57 7.86 12.16
CA LEU A 83 -3.25 8.38 11.77
C LEU A 83 -3.36 9.76 11.12
N ILE A 84 -4.35 9.95 10.23
CA ILE A 84 -4.56 11.25 9.57
C ILE A 84 -5.03 12.30 10.58
N ALA A 85 -5.99 11.96 11.44
CA ALA A 85 -6.55 12.88 12.45
C ALA A 85 -5.49 13.36 13.47
N GLN A 86 -4.48 12.54 13.75
CA GLN A 86 -3.38 12.87 14.67
C GLN A 86 -2.21 13.61 13.98
N SER A 87 -2.25 13.75 12.67
CA SER A 87 -1.19 14.37 11.88
C SER A 87 -1.55 15.81 11.48
N PRO A 88 -0.58 16.73 11.40
CA PRO A 88 -0.82 18.05 10.82
C PRO A 88 -1.35 17.96 9.38
N PRO A 89 -2.21 18.90 8.94
CA PRO A 89 -2.64 18.97 7.54
C PRO A 89 -1.45 18.99 6.57
N GLY A 90 -1.55 18.25 5.47
CA GLY A 90 -0.48 18.14 4.47
C GLY A 90 0.66 17.20 4.85
N THR A 91 0.57 16.47 5.98
CA THR A 91 1.57 15.44 6.35
C THR A 91 1.65 14.34 5.30
N TYR A 92 0.53 13.85 4.82
CA TYR A 92 0.46 12.83 3.77
C TYR A 92 0.15 13.48 2.44
N ASP A 93 1.00 13.23 1.44
CA ASP A 93 0.83 13.75 0.09
C ASP A 93 -0.15 12.86 -0.70
N ILE A 94 -0.01 11.55 -0.53
CA ILE A 94 -0.87 10.53 -1.14
C ILE A 94 -1.43 9.64 -0.03
N ILE A 95 -2.72 9.38 -0.10
CA ILE A 95 -3.44 8.49 0.80
C ILE A 95 -4.09 7.42 -0.05
N LEU A 96 -3.66 6.17 0.11
CA LEU A 96 -4.40 5.03 -0.39
C LEU A 96 -5.52 4.72 0.59
N SER A 97 -6.73 4.58 0.11
CA SER A 97 -7.91 4.32 0.93
C SER A 97 -8.80 3.29 0.26
N ASP A 98 -9.41 2.43 1.05
CA ASP A 98 -10.55 1.66 0.58
C ASP A 98 -11.72 2.62 0.25
N ALA A 99 -12.49 2.30 -0.79
CA ALA A 99 -13.48 3.24 -1.35
C ALA A 99 -14.55 3.67 -0.34
N GLU A 100 -14.92 2.80 0.60
CA GLU A 100 -15.90 3.10 1.65
C GLU A 100 -15.43 4.18 2.64
N PHE A 101 -14.12 4.39 2.78
CA PHE A 101 -13.57 5.43 3.65
C PHE A 101 -13.37 6.77 2.94
N VAL A 102 -13.39 6.83 1.61
CA VAL A 102 -13.18 8.07 0.85
C VAL A 102 -14.20 9.15 1.23
N GLN A 103 -15.47 8.76 1.43
CA GLN A 103 -16.50 9.71 1.85
C GLN A 103 -16.26 10.27 3.26
N GLN A 104 -15.72 9.46 4.17
CA GLN A 104 -15.33 9.91 5.51
C GLN A 104 -14.14 10.85 5.45
N LEU A 105 -13.11 10.52 4.66
CA LEU A 105 -11.95 11.40 4.42
C LEU A 105 -12.36 12.75 3.85
N ASN A 106 -13.26 12.74 2.87
CA ASN A 106 -13.77 13.97 2.27
C ASN A 106 -14.60 14.80 3.27
N THR A 107 -15.50 14.18 4.01
CA THR A 107 -16.35 14.86 5.01
C THR A 107 -15.51 15.47 6.12
N ALA A 108 -14.44 14.80 6.55
CA ALA A 108 -13.48 15.30 7.52
C ALA A 108 -12.53 16.38 6.95
N GLY A 109 -12.54 16.60 5.64
CA GLY A 109 -11.69 17.59 4.98
C GLY A 109 -10.22 17.18 4.89
N TYR A 110 -9.92 15.88 4.86
CA TYR A 110 -8.55 15.36 4.82
C TYR A 110 -7.99 15.19 3.40
N ILE A 111 -8.85 15.15 2.40
CA ILE A 111 -8.47 15.01 0.99
C ILE A 111 -8.99 16.17 0.15
N GLN A 112 -8.39 16.38 -1.00
CA GLN A 112 -8.80 17.43 -1.95
C GLN A 112 -9.43 16.82 -3.20
N PRO A 113 -10.29 17.57 -3.93
CA PRO A 113 -10.85 17.09 -5.19
C PRO A 113 -9.78 16.89 -6.25
N LEU A 114 -10.05 15.95 -7.16
CA LEU A 114 -9.24 15.62 -8.33
C LEU A 114 -9.98 16.11 -9.59
N GLU A 115 -9.21 16.49 -10.60
CA GLU A 115 -9.78 16.80 -11.92
C GLU A 115 -10.00 15.51 -12.71
N ALA A 116 -11.25 15.13 -12.95
CA ALA A 116 -11.59 13.86 -13.59
C ALA A 116 -10.96 13.70 -14.99
N ALA A 117 -10.83 14.80 -15.73
CA ALA A 117 -10.20 14.80 -17.06
C ALA A 117 -8.70 14.42 -17.05
N ASP A 118 -8.07 14.43 -15.89
CA ASP A 118 -6.67 14.04 -15.74
C ASP A 118 -6.46 12.53 -15.71
N TYR A 119 -7.53 11.72 -15.58
CA TYR A 119 -7.45 10.28 -15.39
C TYR A 119 -8.11 9.52 -16.54
N PRO A 120 -7.55 8.36 -16.95
CA PRO A 120 -8.00 7.62 -18.13
C PRO A 120 -9.25 6.76 -17.82
N PHE A 121 -10.36 7.39 -17.40
CA PHE A 121 -11.59 6.66 -17.06
C PHE A 121 -12.16 5.84 -18.22
N ASP A 122 -11.81 6.18 -19.47
CA ASP A 122 -12.24 5.38 -20.62
C ASP A 122 -11.62 3.98 -20.64
N ASP A 123 -10.44 3.83 -20.05
CA ASP A 123 -9.72 2.55 -19.93
C ASP A 123 -10.18 1.71 -18.72
N PHE A 124 -11.02 2.29 -17.84
CA PHE A 124 -11.54 1.58 -16.67
C PHE A 124 -12.66 0.62 -17.06
N PHE A 125 -12.80 -0.46 -16.29
CA PHE A 125 -14.00 -1.29 -16.37
C PHE A 125 -15.25 -0.44 -16.14
N PRO A 126 -16.38 -0.72 -16.86
CA PRO A 126 -17.58 0.11 -16.78
C PRO A 126 -18.07 0.40 -15.36
N GLU A 127 -18.00 -0.60 -14.46
CA GLU A 127 -18.42 -0.50 -13.05
C GLU A 127 -17.56 0.43 -12.21
N PHE A 128 -16.33 0.73 -12.65
CA PHE A 128 -15.41 1.60 -11.92
C PHE A 128 -15.29 3.01 -12.48
N LYS A 129 -15.87 3.30 -13.66
CA LYS A 129 -15.84 4.65 -14.27
C LYS A 129 -16.49 5.71 -13.39
N GLN A 130 -17.60 5.36 -12.73
CA GLN A 130 -18.31 6.23 -11.79
C GLN A 130 -18.60 5.49 -10.47
N PHE A 131 -17.56 4.94 -9.88
CA PHE A 131 -17.71 4.20 -8.63
C PHE A 131 -18.21 5.13 -7.52
N PRO A 132 -19.37 4.83 -6.89
CA PRO A 132 -20.07 5.79 -6.03
C PRO A 132 -19.23 6.34 -4.88
N GLY A 133 -18.35 5.52 -4.29
CA GLY A 133 -17.45 5.92 -3.20
C GLY A 133 -16.46 7.04 -3.58
N HIS A 134 -16.14 7.18 -4.86
CA HIS A 134 -15.12 8.13 -5.32
C HIS A 134 -15.64 9.55 -5.59
N TRP A 135 -16.95 9.70 -5.76
CA TRP A 135 -17.59 10.95 -6.16
C TRP A 135 -18.46 11.51 -5.05
N LYS A 136 -18.45 12.84 -4.90
CA LYS A 136 -19.37 13.58 -4.04
C LYS A 136 -19.72 14.93 -4.67
N ASP A 137 -20.99 15.23 -4.74
CA ASP A 137 -21.52 16.49 -5.30
C ASP A 137 -20.93 16.82 -6.69
N GLY A 138 -20.80 15.79 -7.54
CA GLY A 138 -20.24 15.89 -8.89
C GLY A 138 -18.72 16.05 -8.96
N LYS A 139 -18.01 16.02 -7.84
CA LYS A 139 -16.55 16.11 -7.77
C LYS A 139 -15.92 14.76 -7.49
N LEU A 140 -14.80 14.49 -8.16
CA LEU A 140 -13.97 13.32 -7.93
C LEU A 140 -13.04 13.57 -6.74
N PHE A 141 -12.87 12.60 -5.83
CA PHE A 141 -11.96 12.68 -4.68
C PHE A 141 -10.93 11.55 -4.62
N SER A 142 -11.15 10.49 -5.38
CA SER A 142 -10.21 9.38 -5.47
C SER A 142 -10.35 8.67 -6.82
N THR A 143 -9.33 7.92 -7.19
CA THR A 143 -9.36 7.06 -8.36
C THR A 143 -8.96 5.63 -8.00
N MET A 144 -9.67 4.66 -8.58
CA MET A 144 -9.41 3.24 -8.38
C MET A 144 -8.00 2.89 -8.84
N VAL A 145 -7.29 2.11 -8.01
CA VAL A 145 -5.96 1.57 -8.34
C VAL A 145 -6.06 0.08 -8.59
N ARG A 146 -6.69 -0.62 -7.67
CA ARG A 146 -6.93 -2.06 -7.78
C ARG A 146 -8.14 -2.48 -6.96
N TYR A 147 -8.59 -3.67 -7.22
CA TYR A 147 -9.69 -4.31 -6.53
C TYR A 147 -9.46 -5.81 -6.47
N GLY A 148 -10.18 -6.48 -5.62
CA GLY A 148 -10.16 -7.93 -5.52
C GLY A 148 -11.27 -8.43 -4.61
N HIS A 149 -11.15 -9.67 -4.16
CA HIS A 149 -12.14 -10.27 -3.30
C HIS A 149 -11.53 -10.94 -2.06
N LEU A 150 -12.31 -11.00 -1.02
CA LEU A 150 -12.07 -11.78 0.17
C LEU A 150 -13.09 -12.91 0.20
N GLY A 151 -12.58 -14.11 0.36
CA GLY A 151 -13.40 -15.31 0.40
C GLY A 151 -12.81 -16.32 1.39
N VAL A 152 -12.81 -17.59 1.04
CA VAL A 152 -12.11 -18.63 1.80
C VAL A 152 -10.69 -18.75 1.28
N SER A 153 -9.71 -18.39 2.10
CA SER A 153 -8.29 -18.67 1.86
C SER A 153 -7.89 -19.92 2.64
N TYR A 154 -7.27 -20.89 2.00
CA TYR A 154 -7.06 -22.20 2.59
C TYR A 154 -5.80 -22.91 2.09
N ASN A 155 -5.30 -23.85 2.90
CA ASN A 155 -4.26 -24.79 2.52
C ASN A 155 -4.87 -25.95 1.76
N THR A 156 -4.48 -26.14 0.50
CA THR A 156 -5.04 -27.13 -0.42
C THR A 156 -4.76 -28.59 -0.05
N THR A 157 -3.79 -28.82 0.85
CA THR A 157 -3.50 -30.17 1.38
C THR A 157 -4.37 -30.53 2.60
N LYS A 158 -5.13 -29.56 3.14
CA LYS A 158 -5.91 -29.69 4.38
C LYS A 158 -7.40 -29.44 4.19
N VAL A 159 -7.74 -28.61 3.23
CA VAL A 159 -9.12 -28.27 2.86
C VAL A 159 -9.22 -28.47 1.36
N SER A 160 -10.21 -29.24 0.91
CA SER A 160 -10.43 -29.45 -0.53
C SER A 160 -11.07 -28.22 -1.18
N ALA A 161 -10.91 -28.09 -2.49
CA ALA A 161 -11.54 -27.00 -3.24
C ALA A 161 -13.07 -27.02 -3.14
N GLU A 162 -13.69 -28.22 -3.09
CA GLU A 162 -15.13 -28.37 -2.91
C GLU A 162 -15.58 -27.85 -1.55
N GLU A 163 -14.89 -28.21 -0.48
CA GLU A 163 -15.20 -27.73 0.88
C GLU A 163 -15.06 -26.21 0.99
N ALA A 164 -14.03 -25.63 0.37
CA ALA A 164 -13.79 -24.20 0.36
C ALA A 164 -14.88 -23.38 -0.37
N THR A 165 -15.78 -24.03 -1.13
CA THR A 165 -16.92 -23.36 -1.79
C THR A 165 -17.97 -22.82 -0.83
N SER A 166 -17.81 -22.98 0.49
CA SER A 166 -18.69 -22.43 1.52
C SER A 166 -17.89 -22.00 2.75
N TYR A 167 -18.27 -20.87 3.37
CA TYR A 167 -17.71 -20.47 4.67
C TYR A 167 -17.91 -21.52 5.78
N LYS A 168 -18.85 -22.44 5.62
CA LYS A 168 -19.05 -23.57 6.55
C LYS A 168 -17.81 -24.45 6.70
N ALA A 169 -16.89 -24.41 5.74
CA ALA A 169 -15.61 -25.09 5.85
C ALA A 169 -14.84 -24.73 7.14
N PHE A 170 -14.97 -23.51 7.63
CA PHE A 170 -14.29 -23.05 8.84
C PHE A 170 -14.72 -23.81 10.12
N TRP A 171 -15.91 -24.43 10.14
CA TRP A 171 -16.40 -25.20 11.29
C TRP A 171 -16.05 -26.68 11.28
N LYS A 172 -15.26 -27.13 10.33
CA LYS A 172 -14.81 -28.52 10.29
C LYS A 172 -14.03 -28.87 11.57
N PRO A 173 -14.29 -30.04 12.20
CA PRO A 173 -13.60 -30.45 13.43
C PRO A 173 -12.08 -30.45 13.31
N GLU A 174 -11.56 -30.82 12.12
CA GLU A 174 -10.15 -30.90 11.81
C GLU A 174 -9.47 -29.52 11.84
N LEU A 175 -10.24 -28.42 11.66
CA LEU A 175 -9.74 -27.06 11.69
C LEU A 175 -9.69 -26.46 13.10
N LYS A 176 -9.91 -27.24 14.15
CA LYS A 176 -9.82 -26.75 15.53
C LYS A 176 -8.44 -26.13 15.81
N GLY A 177 -8.43 -24.84 16.16
CA GLY A 177 -7.22 -24.07 16.36
C GLY A 177 -6.38 -23.81 15.09
N LYS A 178 -6.98 -24.00 13.89
CA LYS A 178 -6.30 -23.88 12.59
C LYS A 178 -6.91 -22.82 11.67
N VAL A 179 -7.95 -22.10 12.12
CA VAL A 179 -8.53 -20.96 11.41
C VAL A 179 -7.90 -19.67 11.94
N GLY A 180 -7.14 -18.99 11.11
CA GLY A 180 -6.62 -17.67 11.42
C GLY A 180 -7.60 -16.57 11.01
N HIS A 181 -7.48 -15.41 11.64
CA HIS A 181 -8.18 -14.19 11.26
C HIS A 181 -7.19 -13.08 10.97
N PHE A 182 -7.42 -12.35 9.91
CA PHE A 182 -6.72 -11.08 9.73
C PHE A 182 -7.16 -10.10 10.81
N ASP A 183 -6.23 -9.36 11.39
CA ASP A 183 -6.48 -8.47 12.53
C ASP A 183 -7.20 -7.18 12.11
N TRP A 184 -8.29 -7.35 11.39
CA TRP A 184 -9.26 -6.33 11.03
C TRP A 184 -10.66 -6.94 10.98
N HIS A 185 -11.60 -6.39 11.74
CA HIS A 185 -12.88 -7.02 12.00
C HIS A 185 -13.84 -7.01 10.80
N LEU A 186 -13.81 -5.96 9.95
CA LEU A 186 -14.81 -5.78 8.88
C LEU A 186 -14.89 -6.98 7.93
N PRO A 187 -13.78 -7.46 7.33
CA PRO A 187 -13.85 -8.58 6.40
C PRO A 187 -14.44 -9.84 7.03
N SER A 188 -14.00 -10.18 8.24
CA SER A 188 -14.49 -11.39 8.94
C SER A 188 -15.97 -11.26 9.29
N LEU A 189 -16.44 -10.10 9.74
CA LEU A 189 -17.86 -9.86 10.02
C LEU A 189 -18.70 -9.90 8.75
N GLY A 190 -18.21 -9.33 7.64
CA GLY A 190 -18.88 -9.41 6.35
C GLY A 190 -19.05 -10.85 5.86
N MET A 191 -18.02 -11.67 5.98
CA MET A 191 -18.07 -13.10 5.65
C MET A 191 -19.10 -13.85 6.51
N MET A 192 -19.17 -13.58 7.82
CA MET A 192 -20.16 -14.18 8.71
C MET A 192 -21.58 -13.70 8.38
N SER A 193 -21.72 -12.45 7.97
CA SER A 193 -22.99 -11.88 7.53
C SER A 193 -23.48 -12.55 6.24
N LEU A 194 -22.59 -12.75 5.27
CA LEU A 194 -22.91 -13.51 4.04
C LEU A 194 -23.32 -14.94 4.35
N LEU A 195 -22.66 -15.61 5.27
CA LEU A 195 -23.02 -16.95 5.72
C LEU A 195 -24.46 -17.02 6.28
N GLU A 196 -24.91 -15.96 6.97
CA GLU A 196 -26.28 -15.82 7.47
C GLU A 196 -27.27 -15.36 6.40
N GLY A 197 -26.85 -15.25 5.13
CA GLY A 197 -27.71 -14.91 4.00
C GLY A 197 -27.91 -13.41 3.76
N ASN A 198 -27.16 -12.55 4.41
CA ASN A 198 -27.28 -11.09 4.28
C ASN A 198 -26.44 -10.53 3.10
N ALA A 199 -26.74 -10.97 1.87
CA ALA A 199 -25.95 -10.51 0.70
C ALA A 199 -26.45 -9.17 0.13
N LYS A 200 -27.70 -8.79 0.38
CA LYS A 200 -28.33 -7.60 -0.22
C LYS A 200 -29.04 -6.75 0.82
N PRO A 201 -29.00 -5.42 0.73
CA PRO A 201 -28.25 -4.63 -0.27
C PRO A 201 -26.74 -4.69 -0.06
N SER A 202 -26.29 -4.98 1.16
CA SER A 202 -24.89 -5.14 1.54
C SER A 202 -24.80 -6.05 2.77
N PRO A 203 -23.76 -6.86 2.94
CA PRO A 203 -23.58 -7.67 4.16
C PRO A 203 -23.36 -6.83 5.43
N PHE A 204 -23.18 -5.53 5.29
CA PHE A 204 -22.98 -4.59 6.39
C PHE A 204 -24.21 -3.71 6.69
N ASP A 205 -25.11 -3.56 5.72
CA ASP A 205 -26.38 -2.82 5.88
C ASP A 205 -27.52 -3.77 6.24
N ILE A 206 -27.50 -4.22 7.49
CA ILE A 206 -28.44 -5.22 8.01
C ILE A 206 -29.06 -4.78 9.35
N SER A 207 -30.23 -5.34 9.67
CA SER A 207 -30.95 -4.99 10.89
C SER A 207 -30.19 -5.39 12.16
N LYS A 208 -30.58 -4.81 13.29
CA LYS A 208 -30.04 -5.17 14.61
C LYS A 208 -30.26 -6.65 14.95
N GLU A 209 -31.39 -7.21 14.54
CA GLU A 209 -31.72 -8.61 14.72
C GLU A 209 -30.81 -9.50 13.89
N ALA A 210 -30.54 -9.13 12.64
CA ALA A 210 -29.58 -9.81 11.78
C ALA A 210 -28.16 -9.76 12.36
N TRP A 211 -27.70 -8.60 12.86
CA TRP A 211 -26.44 -8.51 13.57
C TRP A 211 -26.36 -9.38 14.82
N THR A 212 -27.47 -9.57 15.50
CA THR A 212 -27.53 -10.49 16.67
C THR A 212 -27.28 -11.94 16.25
N LYS A 213 -27.82 -12.37 15.10
CA LYS A 213 -27.57 -13.70 14.52
C LYS A 213 -26.10 -13.83 14.08
N VAL A 214 -25.58 -12.86 13.31
CA VAL A 214 -24.17 -12.84 12.88
C VAL A 214 -23.24 -12.97 14.09
N LYS A 215 -23.50 -12.23 15.17
CA LYS A 215 -22.73 -12.33 16.42
C LYS A 215 -22.83 -13.73 17.05
N ALA A 216 -24.00 -14.35 17.05
CA ALA A 216 -24.17 -15.69 17.60
C ALA A 216 -23.37 -16.72 16.78
N THR A 217 -23.47 -16.68 15.45
CA THR A 217 -22.71 -17.56 14.55
C THR A 217 -21.21 -17.36 14.68
N THR A 218 -20.74 -16.11 14.69
CA THR A 218 -19.31 -15.80 14.89
C THR A 218 -18.76 -16.41 16.19
N LYS A 219 -19.53 -16.37 17.28
CA LYS A 219 -19.13 -16.99 18.56
C LYS A 219 -18.93 -18.50 18.46
N THR A 220 -19.69 -19.19 17.62
CA THR A 220 -19.53 -20.64 17.44
C THR A 220 -18.24 -21.02 16.73
N LEU A 221 -17.60 -20.07 16.01
CA LEU A 221 -16.32 -20.29 15.38
C LEU A 221 -15.14 -20.29 16.37
N LYS A 222 -15.34 -19.79 17.59
CA LYS A 222 -14.27 -19.62 18.59
C LYS A 222 -13.38 -20.87 18.80
N PRO A 223 -13.89 -22.11 18.85
CA PRO A 223 -13.05 -23.30 19.01
C PRO A 223 -12.08 -23.53 17.84
N GLN A 224 -12.39 -22.99 16.65
CA GLN A 224 -11.60 -23.16 15.44
C GLN A 224 -10.46 -22.12 15.35
N VAL A 225 -10.60 -20.98 16.07
CA VAL A 225 -9.67 -19.84 15.96
C VAL A 225 -8.29 -20.21 16.50
N GLY A 226 -7.28 -20.11 15.64
CA GLY A 226 -5.88 -20.30 15.95
C GLY A 226 -5.12 -19.00 16.29
N GLY A 227 -5.70 -17.86 15.92
CA GLY A 227 -5.12 -16.54 16.22
C GLY A 227 -5.64 -15.41 15.32
N PHE A 228 -5.20 -14.20 15.67
CA PHE A 228 -5.38 -12.99 14.89
C PHE A 228 -4.01 -12.55 14.38
N PHE A 229 -3.90 -12.17 13.13
CA PHE A 229 -2.63 -11.99 12.43
C PHE A 229 -2.62 -10.69 11.65
N ASP A 230 -1.49 -9.99 11.70
CA ASP A 230 -1.12 -8.97 10.73
C ASP A 230 -0.73 -9.60 9.37
N TYR A 231 -0.27 -8.79 8.42
CA TYR A 231 0.15 -9.30 7.12
C TYR A 231 1.28 -10.33 7.22
N GLY A 232 2.34 -10.04 7.99
CA GLY A 232 3.49 -10.95 8.17
C GLY A 232 3.08 -12.28 8.78
N GLY A 233 2.27 -12.23 9.82
CA GLY A 233 1.69 -13.41 10.46
C GLY A 233 0.77 -14.21 9.54
N THR A 234 -0.01 -13.53 8.70
CA THR A 234 -0.89 -14.17 7.70
C THR A 234 -0.08 -14.91 6.64
N PHE A 235 0.93 -14.26 6.05
CA PHE A 235 1.85 -14.90 5.10
C PHE A 235 2.55 -16.10 5.72
N SER A 236 3.13 -15.94 6.91
CA SER A 236 3.83 -17.00 7.61
C SER A 236 2.90 -18.16 7.99
N GLY A 237 1.73 -17.85 8.56
CA GLY A 237 0.77 -18.85 9.03
C GLY A 237 0.26 -19.76 7.90
N LEU A 238 -0.05 -19.19 6.74
CA LEU A 238 -0.46 -19.93 5.55
C LEU A 238 0.73 -20.69 4.92
N LYS A 239 1.88 -20.03 4.74
CA LYS A 239 3.07 -20.61 4.11
C LYS A 239 3.59 -21.83 4.85
N THR A 240 3.64 -21.76 6.17
CA THR A 240 4.15 -22.85 7.02
C THR A 240 3.12 -23.94 7.31
N GLY A 241 1.84 -23.71 6.97
CA GLY A 241 0.76 -24.61 7.34
C GLY A 241 0.39 -24.57 8.83
N GLN A 242 0.84 -23.57 9.57
CA GLN A 242 0.38 -23.31 10.93
C GLN A 242 -1.13 -23.05 10.95
N MET A 243 -1.61 -22.22 10.02
CA MET A 243 -3.03 -22.02 9.73
C MET A 243 -3.42 -22.79 8.47
N TRP A 244 -4.57 -23.44 8.53
CA TRP A 244 -5.11 -24.24 7.42
C TRP A 244 -6.19 -23.49 6.64
N ALA A 245 -6.80 -22.50 7.27
CA ALA A 245 -7.71 -21.56 6.64
C ALA A 245 -7.59 -20.18 7.27
N MET A 246 -7.95 -19.14 6.51
CA MET A 246 -7.92 -17.75 6.97
C MET A 246 -9.22 -17.05 6.63
N CYS A 247 -9.75 -16.31 7.61
CA CYS A 247 -10.84 -15.35 7.43
C CYS A 247 -10.28 -13.95 7.22
N GLY A 248 -10.96 -13.15 6.40
CA GLY A 248 -10.61 -11.73 6.22
C GLY A 248 -9.45 -11.47 5.26
N ILE A 249 -9.00 -12.50 4.58
CA ILE A 249 -7.93 -12.44 3.57
C ILE A 249 -8.43 -13.12 2.28
N GLY A 250 -7.88 -12.72 1.15
CA GLY A 250 -8.31 -13.22 -0.15
C GLY A 250 -7.17 -13.46 -1.13
N ASP A 251 -7.51 -13.24 -2.36
CA ASP A 251 -6.82 -13.63 -3.56
C ASP A 251 -5.36 -13.17 -3.65
N TRP A 252 -5.06 -11.94 -3.26
CA TRP A 252 -3.73 -11.39 -3.47
C TRP A 252 -2.65 -12.07 -2.60
N ILE A 253 -2.94 -12.36 -1.32
CA ILE A 253 -1.99 -13.06 -0.43
C ILE A 253 -1.78 -14.50 -0.88
N THR A 254 -2.88 -15.20 -1.16
CA THR A 254 -2.79 -16.58 -1.63
C THR A 254 -2.14 -16.66 -3.01
N GLY A 255 -2.37 -15.66 -3.89
CA GLY A 255 -1.71 -15.56 -5.19
C GLY A 255 -0.20 -15.42 -5.09
N VAL A 256 0.29 -14.54 -4.20
CA VAL A 256 1.74 -14.39 -3.94
C VAL A 256 2.33 -15.70 -3.39
N LEU A 257 1.69 -16.29 -2.37
CA LEU A 257 2.17 -17.52 -1.76
C LEU A 257 2.16 -18.71 -2.74
N LYS A 258 1.15 -18.81 -3.58
CA LYS A 258 1.03 -19.84 -4.62
C LYS A 258 2.13 -19.70 -5.67
N LYS A 259 2.46 -18.47 -6.07
CA LYS A 259 3.61 -18.18 -6.96
C LYS A 259 4.92 -18.65 -6.35
N ASP A 260 5.06 -18.54 -5.02
CA ASP A 260 6.21 -19.03 -4.26
C ASP A 260 6.18 -20.56 -3.99
N GLY A 261 5.21 -21.29 -4.53
CA GLY A 261 5.08 -22.73 -4.40
C GLY A 261 4.38 -23.21 -3.12
N ALA A 262 3.78 -22.33 -2.34
CA ALA A 262 2.99 -22.75 -1.16
C ALA A 262 1.69 -23.45 -1.60
N PRO A 263 1.24 -24.51 -0.91
CA PRO A 263 0.03 -25.23 -1.24
C PRO A 263 -1.22 -24.49 -0.69
N VAL A 264 -1.47 -23.30 -1.20
CA VAL A 264 -2.59 -22.44 -0.78
C VAL A 264 -3.40 -21.99 -1.97
N ASP A 265 -4.69 -21.71 -1.73
CA ASP A 265 -5.57 -21.11 -2.73
C ASP A 265 -6.64 -20.27 -2.03
N SER A 266 -7.41 -19.52 -2.81
CA SER A 266 -8.60 -18.81 -2.36
C SER A 266 -9.74 -18.98 -3.34
N VAL A 267 -10.96 -18.91 -2.82
CA VAL A 267 -12.17 -19.02 -3.62
C VAL A 267 -13.25 -18.09 -3.05
N VAL A 268 -14.06 -17.52 -3.93
CA VAL A 268 -15.33 -16.87 -3.53
C VAL A 268 -16.35 -17.96 -3.29
N PRO A 269 -16.83 -18.15 -2.05
CA PRO A 269 -17.79 -19.20 -1.75
C PRO A 269 -19.20 -18.86 -2.28
N LYS A 270 -20.08 -19.83 -2.28
CA LYS A 270 -21.46 -19.67 -2.78
C LYS A 270 -22.30 -18.65 -2.04
N GLU A 271 -21.95 -18.35 -0.80
CA GLU A 271 -22.59 -17.32 0.00
C GLU A 271 -22.20 -15.90 -0.47
N GLY A 272 -21.17 -15.78 -1.33
CA GLY A 272 -20.62 -14.53 -1.82
C GLY A 272 -19.26 -14.20 -1.18
N GLY A 273 -18.55 -13.26 -1.79
CA GLY A 273 -17.30 -12.70 -1.26
C GLY A 273 -17.46 -11.23 -0.88
N ILE A 274 -16.52 -10.72 -0.12
CA ILE A 274 -16.39 -9.28 0.12
C ILE A 274 -15.48 -8.70 -0.97
N GLN A 275 -16.00 -7.78 -1.76
CA GLN A 275 -15.16 -6.99 -2.66
C GLN A 275 -14.40 -5.96 -1.83
N TRP A 276 -13.11 -5.86 -2.06
CA TRP A 276 -12.29 -4.74 -1.58
C TRP A 276 -11.86 -3.89 -2.77
N THR A 277 -11.69 -2.61 -2.53
CA THR A 277 -11.32 -1.63 -3.55
C THR A 277 -10.33 -0.66 -2.94
N GLU A 278 -9.25 -0.42 -3.63
CA GLU A 278 -8.23 0.53 -3.20
C GLU A 278 -8.14 1.70 -4.18
N SER A 279 -8.06 2.90 -3.64
CA SER A 279 -8.11 4.14 -4.38
C SER A 279 -7.08 5.12 -3.87
N TYR A 280 -6.43 5.86 -4.76
CA TYR A 280 -5.56 6.95 -4.38
C TYR A 280 -6.32 8.26 -4.25
N CYS A 281 -6.05 8.95 -3.12
CA CYS A 281 -6.46 10.32 -2.84
C CYS A 281 -5.22 11.22 -2.72
N ILE A 282 -5.39 12.51 -2.96
CA ILE A 282 -4.38 13.52 -2.64
C ILE A 282 -4.74 14.17 -1.31
N GLY A 283 -3.80 14.18 -0.37
CA GLY A 283 -4.00 14.79 0.95
C GLY A 283 -4.22 16.30 0.85
N LYS A 284 -5.21 16.81 1.58
CA LYS A 284 -5.48 18.25 1.63
C LYS A 284 -4.32 18.99 2.29
N GLY A 285 -3.86 20.06 1.64
CA GLY A 285 -2.74 20.86 2.12
C GLY A 285 -1.36 20.29 1.75
N SER A 286 -1.28 19.22 0.95
CA SER A 286 -0.02 18.76 0.39
C SER A 286 0.63 19.84 -0.48
N ALA A 287 1.88 20.20 -0.14
CA ALA A 287 2.69 21.09 -0.97
C ALA A 287 3.23 20.41 -2.24
N LYS A 288 2.93 19.10 -2.43
CA LYS A 288 3.45 18.26 -3.50
C LYS A 288 2.31 17.63 -4.31
N ALA A 289 1.13 18.27 -4.33
CA ALA A 289 -0.05 17.78 -5.02
C ALA A 289 0.20 17.48 -6.52
N ASP A 290 1.02 18.28 -7.20
CA ASP A 290 1.34 18.07 -8.61
C ASP A 290 2.13 16.78 -8.87
N ILE A 291 3.10 16.47 -8.00
CA ILE A 291 3.86 15.22 -8.15
C ILE A 291 3.05 14.02 -7.67
N ALA A 292 2.20 14.20 -6.64
CA ALA A 292 1.24 13.18 -6.20
C ALA A 292 0.27 12.82 -7.34
N LYS A 293 -0.28 13.82 -8.04
CA LYS A 293 -1.11 13.63 -9.24
C LYS A 293 -0.39 12.84 -10.33
N LYS A 294 0.86 13.19 -10.63
CA LYS A 294 1.67 12.46 -11.63
C LYS A 294 1.88 10.99 -11.25
N PHE A 295 2.02 10.69 -9.96
CA PHE A 295 2.12 9.31 -9.51
C PHE A 295 0.81 8.55 -9.68
N ILE A 296 -0.31 9.16 -9.36
CA ILE A 296 -1.63 8.53 -9.52
C ILE A 296 -1.96 8.27 -11.01
N GLN A 297 -1.43 9.09 -11.90
CA GLN A 297 -1.58 8.93 -13.36
C GLN A 297 -0.62 7.87 -13.95
N TYR A 298 0.44 7.51 -13.21
CA TYR A 298 1.47 6.57 -13.64
C TYR A 298 1.03 5.13 -13.49
#